data_c759b59f66a612b1ac300ac37dc5db9c
#
_entry.id   c759b59f66a612b1ac300ac37dc5db9c
#
_cell.length_a   1.000
_cell.length_b   1.000
_cell.length_c   1.000
_cell.angle_alpha   90.00
_cell.angle_beta   90.00
_cell.angle_gamma   90.00
#
_symmetry.space_group_name_H-M   'P 1'
#
loop_
_entity.id
_entity.type
_entity.pdbx_description
1 polymer ?
#
loop_
_entity_poly.entity_id
_entity_poly.type
_entity_poly.pdbx_seq_one_letter_code
_entity_poly.pdbx_strand_id
1 'polypeptide(L)'
;MSNILKLTLICSLIFHVLMGKAAGVGELKQIKENYRQMLIPSSIEQDSLLSDLIKIKPEKEMSDQAVVELHQLYPFDLKKIDGYLSLMSADGSWTDINYADTKRSGWEPKLHAERILELSKLYYSKTTEHYHSEKVKEAIHLALKYWFDTKPRCLNWWYNQIGIPKTLGAAFILLEEQLTDQEHRAAVAVMENAKFGMTGQNMVGRKCLDSGSFAK
;
A
#
# COMPACT_ATOMS: atom_id res chain seq x y z
N MET A 1 52.37 17.18 11.79
CA MET A 1 51.13 16.56 12.28
C MET A 1 51.41 15.14 12.70
N SER A 2 51.18 14.79 13.96
CA SER A 2 51.51 13.46 14.48
C SER A 2 50.61 12.39 13.85
N ASN A 3 51.07 11.16 13.72
CA ASN A 3 50.32 10.03 13.18
C ASN A 3 49.03 9.76 13.98
N ILE A 4 49.03 10.12 15.26
CA ILE A 4 47.86 10.04 16.13
C ILE A 4 46.72 10.97 15.67
N LEU A 5 47.08 12.22 15.24
CA LEU A 5 46.07 13.18 14.78
C LEU A 5 45.43 12.75 13.45
N LYS A 6 46.18 12.09 12.56
CA LYS A 6 45.66 11.53 11.32
C LYS A 6 44.74 10.32 11.57
N LEU A 7 45.08 9.48 12.54
CA LEU A 7 44.28 8.31 12.90
C LEU A 7 42.92 8.71 13.52
N THR A 8 42.91 9.71 14.40
CA THR A 8 41.68 10.24 14.99
C THR A 8 40.77 10.89 13.95
N LEU A 9 41.36 11.61 12.98
CA LEU A 9 40.55 12.21 11.90
C LEU A 9 39.93 11.15 10.99
N ILE A 10 40.65 10.10 10.66
CA ILE A 10 40.17 8.98 9.84
C ILE A 10 39.07 8.23 10.58
N CYS A 11 39.25 7.91 11.87
CA CYS A 11 38.22 7.25 12.68
C CYS A 11 36.97 8.10 12.81
N SER A 12 37.09 9.42 12.97
CA SER A 12 35.96 10.35 13.00
C SER A 12 35.19 10.37 11.68
N LEU A 13 35.88 10.41 10.54
CA LEU A 13 35.26 10.38 9.21
C LEU A 13 34.53 9.05 8.95
N ILE A 14 35.14 7.92 9.30
CA ILE A 14 34.50 6.58 9.18
C ILE A 14 33.27 6.51 10.05
N PHE A 15 33.32 7.02 11.29
CA PHE A 15 32.20 7.05 12.21
C PHE A 15 31.03 7.89 11.67
N HIS A 16 31.30 9.08 11.09
CA HIS A 16 30.26 9.92 10.47
C HIS A 16 29.64 9.28 9.24
N VAL A 17 30.43 8.58 8.41
CA VAL A 17 29.91 7.86 7.23
C VAL A 17 29.04 6.67 7.65
N LEU A 18 29.43 5.94 8.70
CA LEU A 18 28.64 4.83 9.24
C LEU A 18 27.35 5.32 9.91
N MET A 19 27.42 6.42 10.67
CA MET A 19 26.24 7.03 11.29
C MET A 19 25.30 7.64 10.25
N GLY A 20 25.81 8.26 9.18
CA GLY A 20 24.97 8.77 8.09
C GLY A 20 24.19 7.66 7.37
N LYS A 21 24.80 6.49 7.14
CA LYS A 21 24.10 5.33 6.58
C LYS A 21 23.06 4.75 7.56
N ALA A 22 23.37 4.70 8.86
CA ALA A 22 22.46 4.24 9.87
C ALA A 22 21.26 5.18 10.06
N ALA A 23 21.48 6.50 9.96
CA ALA A 23 20.41 7.50 9.99
C ALA A 23 19.46 7.33 8.79
N GLY A 24 19.97 7.17 7.58
CA GLY A 24 19.14 6.95 6.39
C GLY A 24 18.27 5.68 6.45
N VAL A 25 18.77 4.59 7.07
CA VAL A 25 17.98 3.38 7.30
C VAL A 25 16.87 3.64 8.33
N GLY A 26 17.17 4.37 9.40
CA GLY A 26 16.20 4.74 10.43
C GLY A 26 15.08 5.63 9.88
N GLU A 27 15.43 6.61 9.06
CA GLU A 27 14.47 7.50 8.40
C GLU A 27 13.54 6.72 7.45
N LEU A 28 14.07 5.81 6.65
CA LEU A 28 13.26 4.97 5.76
C LEU A 28 12.29 4.09 6.54
N LYS A 29 12.73 3.51 7.67
CA LYS A 29 11.87 2.73 8.55
C LYS A 29 10.74 3.60 9.12
N GLN A 30 11.04 4.82 9.55
CA GLN A 30 10.03 5.75 10.07
C GLN A 30 9.03 6.16 9.00
N ILE A 31 9.48 6.44 7.76
CA ILE A 31 8.59 6.77 6.63
C ILE A 31 7.65 5.60 6.35
N LYS A 32 8.16 4.37 6.30
CA LYS A 32 7.34 3.17 6.10
C LYS A 32 6.30 3.01 7.21
N GLU A 33 6.69 3.20 8.46
CA GLU A 33 5.79 3.08 9.60
C GLU A 33 4.70 4.16 9.57
N ASN A 34 5.05 5.41 9.32
CA ASN A 34 4.07 6.49 9.16
C ASN A 34 3.07 6.18 8.02
N TYR A 35 3.58 5.61 6.90
CA TYR A 35 2.73 5.24 5.78
C TYR A 35 1.79 4.06 6.13
N ARG A 36 2.27 3.06 6.88
CA ARG A 36 1.45 1.96 7.40
C ARG A 36 0.33 2.49 8.29
N GLN A 37 0.64 3.40 9.20
CA GLN A 37 -0.34 4.03 10.10
C GLN A 37 -1.41 4.82 9.33
N MET A 38 -1.04 5.48 8.23
CA MET A 38 -2.00 6.15 7.35
C MET A 38 -2.93 5.18 6.62
N LEU A 39 -2.45 3.97 6.32
CA LEU A 39 -3.24 2.95 5.62
C LEU A 39 -4.16 2.17 6.55
N ILE A 40 -3.79 2.02 7.82
CA ILE A 40 -4.50 1.23 8.82
C ILE A 40 -4.79 2.14 10.02
N PRO A 41 -6.06 2.50 10.26
CA PRO A 41 -6.43 3.26 11.44
C PRO A 41 -6.06 2.50 12.72
N SER A 42 -5.37 3.17 13.63
CA SER A 42 -4.76 2.52 14.80
C SER A 42 -5.60 2.60 16.07
N SER A 43 -6.76 3.29 16.10
CA SER A 43 -7.49 3.50 17.32
C SER A 43 -8.90 2.88 17.31
N ILE A 44 -9.11 2.00 18.30
CA ILE A 44 -10.43 1.47 18.67
C ILE A 44 -11.41 2.62 19.03
N GLU A 45 -10.91 3.73 19.57
CA GLU A 45 -11.72 4.90 19.92
C GLU A 45 -12.32 5.60 18.70
N GLN A 46 -11.57 5.73 17.62
CA GLN A 46 -12.08 6.28 16.36
C GLN A 46 -13.14 5.36 15.74
N ASP A 47 -12.94 4.06 15.77
CA ASP A 47 -13.88 3.07 15.25
C ASP A 47 -15.17 3.03 16.06
N SER A 48 -15.09 3.15 17.39
CA SER A 48 -16.25 3.21 18.28
C SER A 48 -17.10 4.45 18.02
N LEU A 49 -16.48 5.63 17.99
CA LEU A 49 -17.17 6.89 17.70
C LEU A 49 -17.80 6.89 16.31
N LEU A 50 -17.12 6.33 15.32
CA LEU A 50 -17.60 6.27 13.95
C LEU A 50 -18.76 5.28 13.80
N SER A 51 -18.66 4.10 14.42
CA SER A 51 -19.73 3.12 14.49
C SER A 51 -21.00 3.70 15.11
N ASP A 52 -20.84 4.54 16.13
CA ASP A 52 -21.98 5.20 16.79
C ASP A 52 -22.54 6.34 15.92
N LEU A 53 -21.70 7.07 15.20
CA LEU A 53 -22.15 8.08 14.24
C LEU A 53 -22.95 7.48 13.08
N ILE A 54 -22.51 6.33 12.53
CA ILE A 54 -23.24 5.61 11.46
C ILE A 54 -24.60 5.12 11.94
N LYS A 55 -24.69 4.65 13.19
CA LYS A 55 -25.98 4.24 13.78
C LYS A 55 -26.93 5.43 13.98
N ILE A 56 -26.40 6.61 14.30
CA ILE A 56 -27.18 7.83 14.54
C ILE A 56 -27.67 8.45 13.23
N LYS A 57 -26.86 8.42 12.18
CA LYS A 57 -27.18 9.04 10.89
C LYS A 57 -26.78 8.14 9.72
N PRO A 58 -27.74 7.43 9.09
CA PRO A 58 -27.47 6.57 7.92
C PRO A 58 -26.82 7.34 6.77
N GLU A 59 -25.92 6.72 6.01
CA GLU A 59 -25.18 7.35 4.88
C GLU A 59 -26.07 8.12 3.91
N LYS A 60 -27.26 7.61 3.58
CA LYS A 60 -28.21 8.27 2.67
C LYS A 60 -28.77 9.62 3.17
N GLU A 61 -28.55 9.94 4.43
CA GLU A 61 -28.93 11.22 5.05
C GLU A 61 -27.72 12.16 5.21
N MET A 62 -26.53 11.71 4.82
CA MET A 62 -25.31 12.49 4.91
C MET A 62 -25.06 13.25 3.59
N SER A 63 -24.35 14.38 3.67
CA SER A 63 -23.87 15.05 2.46
C SER A 63 -22.80 14.20 1.78
N ASP A 64 -22.63 14.31 0.46
CA ASP A 64 -21.61 13.59 -0.30
C ASP A 64 -20.20 13.78 0.29
N GLN A 65 -19.89 14.98 0.77
CA GLN A 65 -18.60 15.26 1.42
C GLN A 65 -18.44 14.51 2.75
N ALA A 66 -19.49 14.44 3.56
CA ALA A 66 -19.47 13.69 4.82
C ALA A 66 -19.35 12.18 4.59
N VAL A 67 -19.95 11.65 3.51
CA VAL A 67 -19.79 10.25 3.10
C VAL A 67 -18.35 9.98 2.66
N VAL A 68 -17.73 10.87 1.88
CA VAL A 68 -16.33 10.76 1.47
C VAL A 68 -15.39 10.79 2.68
N GLU A 69 -15.61 11.70 3.61
CA GLU A 69 -14.82 11.78 4.86
C GLU A 69 -15.02 10.52 5.72
N LEU A 70 -16.25 10.01 5.81
CA LEU A 70 -16.56 8.76 6.50
C LEU A 70 -15.81 7.58 5.90
N HIS A 71 -15.83 7.43 4.56
CA HIS A 71 -15.12 6.36 3.88
C HIS A 71 -13.59 6.49 3.97
N GLN A 72 -13.05 7.70 4.15
CA GLN A 72 -11.63 7.90 4.45
C GLN A 72 -11.25 7.48 5.87
N LEU A 73 -12.16 7.69 6.83
CA LEU A 73 -12.00 7.32 8.22
C LEU A 73 -12.30 5.83 8.48
N TYR A 74 -13.25 5.27 7.73
CA TYR A 74 -13.66 3.86 7.83
C TYR A 74 -13.16 3.07 6.60
N PRO A 75 -11.91 2.60 6.63
CA PRO A 75 -11.28 1.98 5.46
C PRO A 75 -11.83 0.59 5.13
N PHE A 76 -12.77 0.03 5.94
CA PHE A 76 -13.24 -1.33 5.75
C PHE A 76 -14.76 -1.43 5.74
N ASP A 77 -15.31 -1.88 4.63
CA ASP A 77 -16.61 -2.52 4.57
C ASP A 77 -16.43 -4.03 4.80
N LEU A 78 -16.60 -4.47 6.05
CA LEU A 78 -16.38 -5.87 6.42
C LEU A 78 -17.29 -6.82 5.62
N LYS A 79 -18.55 -6.43 5.33
CA LYS A 79 -19.44 -7.26 4.52
C LYS A 79 -18.93 -7.44 3.10
N LYS A 80 -18.37 -6.38 2.52
CA LYS A 80 -17.77 -6.39 1.20
C LYS A 80 -16.53 -7.30 1.19
N ILE A 81 -15.70 -7.24 2.23
CA ILE A 81 -14.48 -8.03 2.34
C ILE A 81 -14.78 -9.51 2.61
N ASP A 82 -15.76 -9.83 3.42
CA ASP A 82 -16.26 -11.21 3.59
C ASP A 82 -16.79 -11.76 2.25
N GLY A 83 -17.43 -10.91 1.44
CA GLY A 83 -17.79 -11.22 0.06
C GLY A 83 -16.57 -11.59 -0.80
N TYR A 84 -15.46 -10.91 -0.66
CA TYR A 84 -14.23 -11.23 -1.41
C TYR A 84 -13.71 -12.63 -1.08
N LEU A 85 -13.67 -12.99 0.20
CA LEU A 85 -13.21 -14.31 0.61
C LEU A 85 -14.12 -15.44 0.10
N SER A 86 -15.41 -15.18 -0.05
CA SER A 86 -16.37 -16.15 -0.57
C SER A 86 -16.35 -16.29 -2.11
N LEU A 87 -15.94 -15.24 -2.82
CA LEU A 87 -15.87 -15.20 -4.28
C LEU A 87 -14.51 -15.63 -4.83
N MET A 88 -13.52 -15.89 -3.96
CA MET A 88 -12.19 -16.30 -4.36
C MET A 88 -12.19 -17.76 -4.81
N SER A 89 -11.61 -18.00 -5.97
CA SER A 89 -11.35 -19.32 -6.53
C SER A 89 -10.07 -19.95 -5.96
N ALA A 90 -9.91 -21.24 -6.09
CA ALA A 90 -8.74 -21.98 -5.59
C ALA A 90 -7.40 -21.55 -6.22
N ASP A 91 -7.43 -20.91 -7.39
CA ASP A 91 -6.24 -20.35 -8.06
C ASP A 91 -5.89 -18.92 -7.60
N GLY A 92 -6.69 -18.34 -6.72
CA GLY A 92 -6.53 -16.97 -6.23
C GLY A 92 -7.20 -15.90 -7.08
N SER A 93 -7.91 -16.27 -8.14
CA SER A 93 -8.77 -15.35 -8.91
C SER A 93 -10.08 -15.07 -8.18
N TRP A 94 -10.81 -14.05 -8.60
CA TRP A 94 -12.18 -13.78 -8.15
C TRP A 94 -13.18 -14.05 -9.27
N THR A 95 -14.25 -14.79 -8.97
CA THR A 95 -15.26 -15.22 -9.95
C THR A 95 -16.06 -14.07 -10.56
N ASP A 96 -16.11 -12.92 -9.88
CA ASP A 96 -16.82 -11.71 -10.30
C ASP A 96 -15.93 -10.68 -11.00
N ILE A 97 -14.67 -11.02 -11.33
CA ILE A 97 -13.76 -10.18 -12.09
C ILE A 97 -13.55 -10.77 -13.49
N ASN A 98 -13.84 -9.97 -14.51
CA ASN A 98 -13.51 -10.35 -15.88
C ASN A 98 -12.03 -10.03 -16.19
N TYR A 99 -11.17 -11.03 -16.08
CA TYR A 99 -9.74 -10.89 -16.38
C TYR A 99 -9.42 -10.74 -17.87
N ALA A 100 -10.36 -11.06 -18.75
CA ALA A 100 -10.25 -10.83 -20.19
C ALA A 100 -10.69 -9.42 -20.60
N ASP A 101 -11.05 -8.55 -19.66
CA ASP A 101 -11.45 -7.18 -19.94
C ASP A 101 -10.31 -6.38 -20.58
N THR A 102 -10.59 -5.76 -21.72
CA THR A 102 -9.65 -4.95 -22.50
C THR A 102 -9.99 -3.47 -22.49
N LYS A 103 -10.98 -3.04 -21.70
CA LYS A 103 -11.39 -1.64 -21.61
C LYS A 103 -10.22 -0.74 -21.19
N ARG A 104 -10.14 0.43 -21.82
CA ARG A 104 -9.13 1.44 -21.46
C ARG A 104 -9.53 2.27 -20.22
N SER A 105 -10.81 2.25 -19.84
CA SER A 105 -11.36 2.92 -18.66
C SER A 105 -12.26 1.93 -17.94
N GLY A 106 -12.22 1.94 -16.60
CA GLY A 106 -12.97 0.97 -15.80
C GLY A 106 -12.49 -0.48 -15.98
N TRP A 107 -11.22 -0.69 -16.31
CA TRP A 107 -10.58 -1.99 -16.49
C TRP A 107 -10.72 -2.87 -15.24
N GLU A 108 -11.46 -3.96 -15.38
CA GLU A 108 -11.90 -4.78 -14.24
C GLU A 108 -10.75 -5.47 -13.48
N PRO A 109 -9.67 -5.98 -14.11
CA PRO A 109 -8.59 -6.60 -13.36
C PRO A 109 -7.90 -5.70 -12.34
N LYS A 110 -8.07 -4.36 -12.40
CA LYS A 110 -7.62 -3.47 -11.32
C LYS A 110 -8.24 -3.82 -9.95
N LEU A 111 -9.48 -4.33 -9.95
CA LEU A 111 -10.19 -4.74 -8.74
C LEU A 111 -9.43 -5.83 -7.99
N HIS A 112 -8.72 -6.69 -8.69
CA HIS A 112 -7.86 -7.70 -8.08
C HIS A 112 -6.76 -7.05 -7.21
N ALA A 113 -6.05 -6.06 -7.74
CA ALA A 113 -5.02 -5.34 -6.99
C ALA A 113 -5.62 -4.54 -5.81
N GLU A 114 -6.79 -3.95 -6.01
CA GLU A 114 -7.54 -3.23 -4.97
C GLU A 114 -7.92 -4.18 -3.83
N ARG A 115 -8.41 -5.39 -4.13
CA ARG A 115 -8.75 -6.41 -3.13
C ARG A 115 -7.54 -6.93 -2.36
N ILE A 116 -6.40 -7.11 -3.01
CA ILE A 116 -5.15 -7.45 -2.31
C ILE A 116 -4.84 -6.37 -1.26
N LEU A 117 -4.94 -5.08 -1.62
CA LEU A 117 -4.69 -4.00 -0.68
C LEU A 117 -5.72 -3.98 0.46
N GLU A 118 -7.01 -4.17 0.16
CA GLU A 118 -8.07 -4.20 1.18
C GLU A 118 -7.88 -5.38 2.15
N LEU A 119 -7.58 -6.57 1.65
CA LEU A 119 -7.25 -7.74 2.49
C LEU A 119 -5.98 -7.52 3.31
N SER A 120 -4.96 -6.85 2.76
CA SER A 120 -3.74 -6.50 3.49
C SER A 120 -4.01 -5.55 4.64
N LYS A 121 -4.85 -4.54 4.43
CA LYS A 121 -5.31 -3.63 5.49
C LYS A 121 -6.08 -4.39 6.56
N LEU A 122 -7.00 -5.26 6.15
CA LEU A 122 -7.79 -6.09 7.07
C LEU A 122 -6.91 -6.97 7.95
N TYR A 123 -5.90 -7.61 7.36
CA TYR A 123 -4.96 -8.48 8.09
C TYR A 123 -4.24 -7.74 9.22
N TYR A 124 -3.94 -6.45 9.04
CA TYR A 124 -3.27 -5.63 10.05
C TYR A 124 -4.23 -4.77 10.91
N SER A 125 -5.53 -4.84 10.67
CA SER A 125 -6.50 -4.06 11.44
C SER A 125 -6.80 -4.72 12.78
N LYS A 126 -6.32 -4.11 13.87
CA LYS A 126 -6.54 -4.57 15.24
C LYS A 126 -7.99 -4.48 15.71
N THR A 127 -8.82 -3.78 14.95
CA THR A 127 -10.23 -3.52 15.29
C THR A 127 -11.17 -4.59 14.77
N THR A 128 -10.67 -5.58 14.05
CA THR A 128 -11.46 -6.65 13.43
C THR A 128 -11.04 -8.03 13.93
N GLU A 129 -11.95 -9.00 13.85
CA GLU A 129 -11.67 -10.43 14.13
C GLU A 129 -10.66 -11.05 13.13
N HIS A 130 -10.41 -10.36 12.03
CA HIS A 130 -9.49 -10.81 10.99
C HIS A 130 -8.03 -10.39 11.25
N TYR A 131 -7.75 -9.70 12.36
CA TYR A 131 -6.40 -9.31 12.73
C TYR A 131 -5.47 -10.53 12.80
N HIS A 132 -4.45 -10.55 11.95
CA HIS A 132 -3.52 -11.65 11.77
C HIS A 132 -4.19 -13.02 11.50
N SER A 133 -5.35 -13.01 10.86
CA SER A 133 -6.07 -14.23 10.47
C SER A 133 -5.31 -15.02 9.41
N GLU A 134 -5.02 -16.29 9.67
CA GLU A 134 -4.38 -17.17 8.68
C GLU A 134 -5.23 -17.31 7.41
N LYS A 135 -6.56 -17.36 7.53
CA LYS A 135 -7.47 -17.40 6.37
C LYS A 135 -7.28 -16.19 5.44
N VAL A 136 -7.17 -14.99 6.03
CA VAL A 136 -6.94 -13.75 5.24
C VAL A 136 -5.54 -13.76 4.64
N LYS A 137 -4.54 -14.21 5.38
CA LYS A 137 -3.17 -14.33 4.90
C LYS A 137 -3.06 -15.29 3.71
N GLU A 138 -3.65 -16.49 3.81
CA GLU A 138 -3.69 -17.45 2.71
C GLU A 138 -4.37 -16.87 1.47
N ALA A 139 -5.48 -16.17 1.64
CA ALA A 139 -6.18 -15.49 0.55
C ALA A 139 -5.31 -14.43 -0.13
N ILE A 140 -4.55 -13.65 0.65
CA ILE A 140 -3.59 -12.67 0.12
C ILE A 140 -2.52 -13.35 -0.72
N HIS A 141 -1.89 -14.42 -0.21
CA HIS A 141 -0.84 -15.14 -0.94
C HIS A 141 -1.36 -15.78 -2.24
N LEU A 142 -2.56 -16.38 -2.21
CA LEU A 142 -3.21 -16.91 -3.41
C LEU A 142 -3.47 -15.82 -4.45
N ALA A 143 -3.99 -14.67 -4.02
CA ALA A 143 -4.24 -13.54 -4.90
C ALA A 143 -2.94 -12.96 -5.49
N LEU A 144 -1.89 -12.80 -4.66
CA LEU A 144 -0.57 -12.38 -5.13
C LEU A 144 0.00 -13.36 -6.15
N LYS A 145 -0.09 -14.66 -5.88
CA LYS A 145 0.36 -15.70 -6.81
C LYS A 145 -0.35 -15.57 -8.16
N TYR A 146 -1.69 -15.48 -8.16
CA TYR A 146 -2.46 -15.31 -9.39
C TYR A 146 -2.02 -14.07 -10.18
N TRP A 147 -1.87 -12.92 -9.49
CA TRP A 147 -1.42 -11.68 -10.11
C TRP A 147 -0.04 -11.80 -10.74
N PHE A 148 0.91 -12.40 -10.04
CA PHE A 148 2.28 -12.54 -10.52
C PHE A 148 2.41 -13.53 -11.68
N ASP A 149 1.58 -14.57 -11.69
CA ASP A 149 1.58 -15.58 -12.76
C ASP A 149 0.93 -15.05 -14.04
N THR A 150 -0.23 -14.38 -13.90
CA THR A 150 -1.04 -13.94 -15.06
C THR A 150 -0.61 -12.57 -15.59
N LYS A 151 -0.04 -11.70 -14.74
CA LYS A 151 0.46 -10.37 -15.09
C LYS A 151 -0.53 -9.55 -15.91
N PRO A 152 -1.77 -9.32 -15.44
CA PRO A 152 -2.79 -8.62 -16.20
C PRO A 152 -2.31 -7.23 -16.64
N ARG A 153 -2.59 -6.85 -17.88
CA ARG A 153 -2.19 -5.55 -18.44
C ARG A 153 -3.34 -4.86 -19.10
N CYS A 154 -3.51 -3.58 -18.80
CA CYS A 154 -4.48 -2.71 -19.43
C CYS A 154 -3.90 -2.09 -20.72
N LEU A 155 -4.76 -1.84 -21.72
CA LEU A 155 -4.37 -1.06 -22.90
C LEU A 155 -4.11 0.43 -22.55
N ASN A 156 -4.61 0.91 -21.42
CA ASN A 156 -4.27 2.23 -20.91
C ASN A 156 -3.01 2.14 -20.04
N TRP A 157 -1.96 2.79 -20.49
CA TRP A 157 -0.65 2.84 -19.83
C TRP A 157 -0.72 3.30 -18.37
N TRP A 158 -1.68 4.19 -18.03
CA TRP A 158 -1.82 4.75 -16.69
C TRP A 158 -2.03 3.65 -15.63
N TYR A 159 -2.88 2.64 -15.93
CA TYR A 159 -3.06 1.51 -15.02
C TYR A 159 -1.75 0.77 -14.78
N ASN A 160 -1.00 0.49 -15.85
CA ASN A 160 0.22 -0.32 -15.77
C ASN A 160 1.38 0.40 -15.06
N GLN A 161 1.48 1.72 -15.23
CA GLN A 161 2.65 2.49 -14.79
C GLN A 161 2.39 3.32 -13.53
N ILE A 162 1.13 3.58 -13.19
CA ILE A 162 0.76 4.42 -12.05
C ILE A 162 -0.24 3.71 -11.15
N GLY A 163 -1.41 3.34 -11.67
CA GLY A 163 -2.52 2.83 -10.86
C GLY A 163 -2.15 1.55 -10.12
N ILE A 164 -1.73 0.52 -10.83
CA ILE A 164 -1.35 -0.77 -10.25
C ILE A 164 -0.11 -0.66 -9.34
N PRO A 165 1.01 -0.05 -9.75
CA PRO A 165 2.15 0.15 -8.85
C PRO A 165 1.79 0.91 -7.57
N LYS A 166 0.93 1.93 -7.65
CA LYS A 166 0.45 2.66 -6.46
C LYS A 166 -0.33 1.74 -5.52
N THR A 167 -1.28 0.97 -6.05
CA THR A 167 -2.16 0.11 -5.25
C THR A 167 -1.38 -1.07 -4.65
N LEU A 168 -0.66 -1.83 -5.48
CA LEU A 168 0.12 -2.97 -5.01
C LEU A 168 1.32 -2.55 -4.17
N GLY A 169 1.96 -1.41 -4.48
CA GLY A 169 3.05 -0.88 -3.66
C GLY A 169 2.61 -0.58 -2.23
N ALA A 170 1.40 -0.06 -2.03
CA ALA A 170 0.82 0.11 -0.70
C ALA A 170 0.62 -1.25 0.01
N ALA A 171 0.10 -2.26 -0.70
CA ALA A 171 -0.03 -3.62 -0.17
C ALA A 171 1.33 -4.24 0.19
N PHE A 172 2.34 -4.10 -0.67
CA PHE A 172 3.68 -4.63 -0.42
C PHE A 172 4.37 -3.99 0.80
N ILE A 173 4.14 -2.69 1.06
CA ILE A 173 4.65 -2.04 2.27
C ILE A 173 3.98 -2.62 3.52
N LEU A 174 2.67 -2.92 3.47
CA LEU A 174 1.98 -3.57 4.57
C LEU A 174 2.49 -5.00 4.80
N LEU A 175 2.66 -5.76 3.72
CA LEU A 175 2.97 -7.19 3.73
C LEU A 175 4.48 -7.50 3.79
N GLU A 176 5.38 -6.50 3.86
CA GLU A 176 6.84 -6.67 3.72
C GLU A 176 7.39 -7.87 4.52
N GLU A 177 6.90 -8.06 5.75
CA GLU A 177 7.33 -9.14 6.65
C GLU A 177 6.63 -10.49 6.39
N GLN A 178 5.58 -10.48 5.57
CA GLN A 178 4.79 -11.68 5.24
C GLN A 178 5.15 -12.23 3.86
N LEU A 179 5.75 -11.43 2.99
CA LEU A 179 6.11 -11.86 1.63
C LEU A 179 7.22 -12.90 1.68
N THR A 180 7.04 -13.98 0.93
CA THR A 180 8.11 -14.92 0.64
C THR A 180 9.18 -14.29 -0.25
N ASP A 181 10.38 -14.85 -0.31
CA ASP A 181 11.47 -14.37 -1.19
C ASP A 181 11.05 -14.34 -2.67
N GLN A 182 10.21 -15.26 -3.10
CA GLN A 182 9.69 -15.29 -4.46
C GLN A 182 8.71 -14.15 -4.71
N GLU A 183 7.77 -13.93 -3.80
CA GLU A 183 6.81 -12.83 -3.88
C GLU A 183 7.51 -11.48 -3.79
N HIS A 184 8.53 -11.35 -2.95
CA HIS A 184 9.31 -10.13 -2.85
C HIS A 184 9.99 -9.78 -4.18
N ARG A 185 10.62 -10.74 -4.85
CA ARG A 185 11.20 -10.53 -6.20
C ARG A 185 10.14 -10.15 -7.22
N ALA A 186 8.97 -10.80 -7.18
CA ALA A 186 7.87 -10.50 -8.09
C ALA A 186 7.27 -9.11 -7.81
N ALA A 187 7.17 -8.70 -6.54
CA ALA A 187 6.74 -7.37 -6.13
C ALA A 187 7.68 -6.28 -6.66
N VAL A 188 9.00 -6.49 -6.56
CA VAL A 188 10.00 -5.57 -7.14
C VAL A 188 9.78 -5.43 -8.65
N ALA A 189 9.57 -6.53 -9.38
CA ALA A 189 9.31 -6.49 -10.82
C ALA A 189 8.01 -5.74 -11.19
N VAL A 190 6.99 -5.76 -10.33
CA VAL A 190 5.79 -4.91 -10.49
C VAL A 190 6.16 -3.44 -10.32
N MET A 191 6.96 -3.11 -9.30
CA MET A 191 7.35 -1.73 -9.01
C MET A 191 8.29 -1.13 -10.06
N GLU A 192 9.08 -1.93 -10.77
CA GLU A 192 9.91 -1.48 -11.90
C GLU A 192 9.08 -0.91 -13.07
N ASN A 193 7.79 -1.27 -13.17
CA ASN A 193 6.88 -0.65 -14.14
C ASN A 193 6.44 0.76 -13.72
N ALA A 194 6.65 1.15 -12.45
CA ALA A 194 6.23 2.45 -11.95
C ALA A 194 6.96 3.58 -12.69
N LYS A 195 6.18 4.53 -13.20
CA LYS A 195 6.74 5.76 -13.78
C LYS A 195 6.13 6.95 -13.06
N PHE A 196 6.99 7.81 -12.57
CA PHE A 196 6.60 9.13 -12.10
C PHE A 196 6.29 9.98 -13.33
N GLY A 197 5.04 9.83 -13.82
CA GLY A 197 4.66 10.33 -15.11
C GLY A 197 4.34 11.82 -15.14
N MET A 198 4.38 12.37 -16.35
CA MET A 198 4.15 13.78 -16.66
C MET A 198 2.68 14.11 -16.94
N THR A 199 1.74 13.56 -16.17
CA THR A 199 0.34 14.01 -16.24
C THR A 199 0.10 15.11 -15.21
N GLY A 200 -0.81 16.05 -15.48
CA GLY A 200 -1.06 17.21 -14.61
C GLY A 200 -1.30 16.84 -13.13
N GLN A 201 -1.97 15.72 -12.85
CA GLN A 201 -2.19 15.23 -11.50
C GLN A 201 -0.91 14.72 -10.82
N ASN A 202 0.05 14.19 -11.59
CA ASN A 202 1.32 13.69 -11.06
C ASN A 202 2.39 14.79 -10.94
N MET A 203 2.18 15.93 -11.59
CA MET A 203 3.05 17.11 -11.47
C MET A 203 2.99 17.74 -10.09
N VAL A 204 1.87 17.63 -9.38
CA VAL A 204 1.74 18.14 -8.00
C VAL A 204 2.66 17.36 -7.05
N GLY A 205 2.71 16.04 -7.16
CA GLY A 205 3.61 15.21 -6.36
C GLY A 205 5.09 15.48 -6.67
N ARG A 206 5.44 15.77 -7.93
CA ARG A 206 6.81 16.08 -8.34
C ARG A 206 7.27 17.44 -7.81
N LYS A 207 6.43 18.47 -7.83
CA LYS A 207 6.76 19.76 -7.22
C LYS A 207 7.06 19.66 -5.72
N CYS A 208 6.39 18.78 -4.99
CA CYS A 208 6.70 18.55 -3.57
C CYS A 208 8.04 17.84 -3.34
N LEU A 209 8.50 17.03 -4.31
CA LEU A 209 9.80 16.35 -4.23
C LEU A 209 10.95 17.26 -4.69
N ASP A 210 10.72 18.06 -5.74
CA ASP A 210 11.72 18.99 -6.29
C ASP A 210 11.90 20.25 -5.43
N SER A 211 10.88 20.67 -4.66
CA SER A 211 11.01 21.77 -3.69
C SER A 211 11.80 21.39 -2.43
N GLY A 212 12.14 20.13 -2.25
CA GLY A 212 13.08 19.64 -1.23
C GLY A 212 14.55 19.68 -1.66
N SER A 213 14.87 20.09 -2.89
CA SER A 213 16.24 20.31 -3.33
C SER A 213 16.71 21.71 -2.89
N PHE A 214 17.07 21.81 -1.68
CA PHE A 214 18.24 22.41 -1.05
C PHE A 214 18.85 23.59 -1.79
N ALA A 215 18.52 24.80 -1.28
CA ALA A 215 19.44 25.90 -1.29
C ALA A 215 20.76 25.44 -0.64
N LYS A 216 21.82 25.68 -1.36
CA LYS A 216 23.21 25.51 -0.92
C LYS A 216 23.51 26.37 0.29
#